data_d90ac1514744e618407b280357150fd4
#
_entry.id   d90ac1514744e618407b280357150fd4
#
_cell.length_a   1.000
_cell.length_b   1.000
_cell.length_c   1.000
_cell.angle_alpha   90.00
_cell.angle_beta   90.00
_cell.angle_gamma   90.00
#
_symmetry.space_group_name_H-M   'P 1'
#
loop_
_entity.id
_entity.type
_entity.pdbx_description
1 polymer ?
#
loop_
_entity_poly.entity_id
_entity_poly.type
_entity_poly.pdbx_seq_one_letter_code
_entity_poly.pdbx_strand_id
1 'polypeptide(L)'
;MISHLPSQADTYDSLEDLGLLYDHVGGYNERRDIAFYVDEAAHLDGPILEVASGTGRVLIPIARTGKRIVGVDRSRQMLDRCREKVAAEPAAVRDRITLHDADMRDFDVRERFAAAIIPFRPVQHLTSIDDQLSCLDAIRRHLLPGGRLIFDVFNPDLKRIALASTDEFEDTPDTPLPDGSVFRRAGRLVAAHRLAQVSDLELIYYVTRPNGEQERRVHEFQMRWFLPIELEHLLARAGFTIESMYGDFDRSPLVDSSPEIVVVARVGEGG
;
A
#
# COMPACT_ATOMS: atom_id res chain seq x y z
N MET A 1 14.84 -13.11 22.54
CA MET A 1 13.70 -13.32 21.64
C MET A 1 12.91 -12.03 21.62
N ILE A 2 12.83 -11.34 20.48
CA ILE A 2 11.90 -10.23 20.31
C ILE A 2 10.52 -10.87 20.33
N SER A 3 9.66 -10.51 21.28
CA SER A 3 8.29 -11.03 21.35
C SER A 3 7.60 -10.70 20.02
N HIS A 4 7.15 -11.72 19.31
CA HIS A 4 6.30 -11.51 18.15
C HIS A 4 5.00 -10.87 18.65
N LEU A 5 4.75 -9.62 18.24
CA LEU A 5 3.44 -9.03 18.36
C LEU A 5 2.48 -9.88 17.50
N PRO A 6 1.26 -10.15 17.97
CA PRO A 6 0.32 -10.95 17.20
C PRO A 6 0.11 -10.29 15.83
N SER A 7 0.20 -11.10 14.76
CA SER A 7 -0.17 -10.67 13.42
C SER A 7 -1.62 -10.18 13.46
N GLN A 8 -1.85 -8.91 13.16
CA GLN A 8 -3.20 -8.39 13.04
C GLN A 8 -3.83 -8.98 11.78
N ALA A 9 -4.70 -9.97 11.97
CA ALA A 9 -5.57 -10.46 10.91
C ALA A 9 -6.65 -9.40 10.64
N ASP A 10 -6.88 -9.12 9.36
CA ASP A 10 -8.07 -8.45 8.80
C ASP A 10 -8.48 -7.09 9.36
N THR A 11 -7.55 -6.14 9.37
CA THR A 11 -7.88 -4.79 9.83
C THR A 11 -8.79 -4.02 8.86
N TYR A 12 -8.64 -4.21 7.54
CA TYR A 12 -9.41 -3.48 6.53
C TYR A 12 -10.85 -3.97 6.35
N ASP A 13 -11.18 -5.22 6.75
CA ASP A 13 -12.54 -5.75 6.74
C ASP A 13 -13.26 -5.58 8.11
N SER A 14 -12.58 -4.99 9.10
CA SER A 14 -13.13 -4.78 10.45
C SER A 14 -14.10 -3.61 10.56
N LEU A 15 -14.06 -2.66 9.63
CA LEU A 15 -14.93 -1.49 9.59
C LEU A 15 -15.83 -1.53 8.36
N GLU A 16 -17.13 -1.35 8.60
CA GLU A 16 -18.10 -1.18 7.52
C GLU A 16 -17.79 0.07 6.70
N ASP A 17 -17.94 -0.01 5.37
CA ASP A 17 -17.71 1.08 4.42
C ASP A 17 -16.27 1.64 4.36
N LEU A 18 -15.29 0.93 4.90
CA LEU A 18 -13.90 1.44 4.93
C LEU A 18 -13.38 1.75 3.52
N GLY A 19 -13.71 0.94 2.51
CA GLY A 19 -13.32 1.19 1.12
C GLY A 19 -13.91 2.50 0.56
N LEU A 20 -15.15 2.84 0.93
CA LEU A 20 -15.78 4.11 0.57
C LEU A 20 -15.09 5.29 1.26
N LEU A 21 -14.89 5.19 2.57
CA LEU A 21 -14.20 6.23 3.34
C LEU A 21 -12.78 6.45 2.82
N TYR A 22 -12.05 5.38 2.51
CA TYR A 22 -10.70 5.44 1.94
C TYR A 22 -10.66 6.24 0.63
N ASP A 23 -11.58 6.01 -0.29
CA ASP A 23 -11.65 6.72 -1.56
C ASP A 23 -11.93 8.23 -1.42
N HIS A 24 -12.52 8.66 -0.27
CA HIS A 24 -12.86 10.06 0.01
C HIS A 24 -11.84 10.76 0.94
N VAL A 25 -10.79 10.06 1.38
CA VAL A 25 -9.70 10.72 2.11
C VAL A 25 -9.01 11.73 1.22
N GLY A 26 -9.01 13.00 1.65
CA GLY A 26 -8.38 14.09 0.92
C GLY A 26 -6.91 13.79 0.63
N GLY A 27 -6.47 14.08 -0.59
CA GLY A 27 -5.08 13.90 -0.99
C GLY A 27 -4.69 12.48 -1.45
N TYR A 28 -5.45 11.42 -1.14
CA TYR A 28 -5.08 10.08 -1.59
C TYR A 28 -5.13 9.93 -3.11
N ASN A 29 -6.15 10.49 -3.74
CA ASN A 29 -6.32 10.45 -5.20
C ASN A 29 -5.46 11.49 -5.95
N GLU A 30 -4.84 12.42 -5.24
CA GLU A 30 -4.00 13.50 -5.77
C GLU A 30 -2.51 13.26 -5.51
N ARG A 31 -2.15 12.15 -4.85
CA ARG A 31 -0.74 11.82 -4.58
C ARG A 31 0.04 11.64 -5.86
N ARG A 32 1.28 12.11 -5.83
CA ARG A 32 2.24 12.01 -6.95
C ARG A 32 2.62 10.56 -7.27
N ASP A 33 2.41 9.63 -6.34
CA ASP A 33 2.69 8.21 -6.53
C ASP A 33 1.92 7.62 -7.71
N ILE A 34 0.67 8.03 -7.94
CA ILE A 34 -0.12 7.55 -9.09
C ILE A 34 0.61 7.83 -10.40
N ALA A 35 1.05 9.07 -10.61
CA ALA A 35 1.75 9.46 -11.82
C ALA A 35 3.09 8.71 -11.97
N PHE A 36 3.82 8.51 -10.86
CA PHE A 36 5.06 7.76 -10.85
C PHE A 36 4.86 6.30 -11.27
N TYR A 37 3.91 5.59 -10.65
CA TYR A 37 3.65 4.18 -10.99
C TYR A 37 3.11 4.01 -12.42
N VAL A 38 2.29 4.95 -12.90
CA VAL A 38 1.81 4.96 -14.29
C VAL A 38 2.98 5.15 -15.25
N ASP A 39 3.91 6.05 -14.96
CA ASP A 39 5.10 6.29 -15.76
C ASP A 39 6.03 5.07 -15.78
N GLU A 40 6.32 4.47 -14.62
CA GLU A 40 7.11 3.24 -14.54
C GLU A 40 6.46 2.10 -15.35
N ALA A 41 5.15 1.90 -15.23
CA ALA A 41 4.43 0.89 -15.98
C ALA A 41 4.48 1.15 -17.50
N ALA A 42 4.46 2.40 -17.94
CA ALA A 42 4.48 2.77 -19.36
C ALA A 42 5.77 2.28 -20.07
N HIS A 43 6.89 2.28 -19.34
CA HIS A 43 8.21 1.89 -19.87
C HIS A 43 8.50 0.39 -19.86
N LEU A 44 7.55 -0.45 -19.41
CA LEU A 44 7.72 -1.89 -19.30
C LEU A 44 6.96 -2.64 -20.41
N ASP A 45 7.59 -3.64 -21.02
CA ASP A 45 6.95 -4.53 -21.97
C ASP A 45 6.38 -5.76 -21.28
N GLY A 46 5.06 -5.77 -21.05
CA GLY A 46 4.36 -6.90 -20.45
C GLY A 46 3.30 -6.51 -19.43
N PRO A 47 2.63 -7.49 -18.82
CA PRO A 47 1.62 -7.27 -17.82
C PRO A 47 2.24 -6.84 -16.49
N ILE A 48 1.44 -6.11 -15.71
CA ILE A 48 1.81 -5.60 -14.38
C ILE A 48 1.01 -6.34 -13.30
N LEU A 49 1.65 -6.63 -12.19
CA LEU A 49 1.01 -7.12 -10.97
C LEU A 49 0.96 -6.00 -9.93
N GLU A 50 -0.21 -5.66 -9.43
CA GLU A 50 -0.34 -4.78 -8.26
C GLU A 50 -0.70 -5.61 -7.03
N VAL A 51 0.19 -5.64 -6.06
CA VAL A 51 0.02 -6.35 -4.79
C VAL A 51 -0.54 -5.39 -3.74
N ALA A 52 -1.56 -5.83 -3.01
CA ALA A 52 -2.38 -5.00 -2.13
C ALA A 52 -3.05 -3.85 -2.92
N SER A 53 -3.79 -4.21 -3.96
CA SER A 53 -4.38 -3.26 -4.92
C SER A 53 -5.51 -2.40 -4.33
N GLY A 54 -6.06 -2.77 -3.19
CA GLY A 54 -7.08 -2.02 -2.47
C GLY A 54 -8.28 -1.69 -3.35
N THR A 55 -8.69 -0.43 -3.36
CA THR A 55 -9.81 0.08 -4.18
C THR A 55 -9.42 0.38 -5.64
N GLY A 56 -8.21 -0.01 -6.07
CA GLY A 56 -7.74 0.18 -7.45
C GLY A 56 -7.26 1.59 -7.77
N ARG A 57 -6.77 2.33 -6.79
CA ARG A 57 -6.33 3.73 -6.91
C ARG A 57 -5.21 3.92 -7.94
N VAL A 58 -4.28 2.98 -8.05
CA VAL A 58 -3.19 2.96 -9.03
C VAL A 58 -3.50 2.01 -10.18
N LEU A 59 -4.13 0.88 -9.91
CA LEU A 59 -4.50 -0.15 -10.86
C LEU A 59 -5.32 0.40 -12.05
N ILE A 60 -6.38 1.14 -11.77
CA ILE A 60 -7.27 1.68 -12.82
C ILE A 60 -6.54 2.70 -13.71
N PRO A 61 -5.80 3.70 -13.19
CA PRO A 61 -4.97 4.57 -14.00
C PRO A 61 -3.98 3.84 -14.91
N ILE A 62 -3.30 2.79 -14.43
CA ILE A 62 -2.40 1.98 -15.26
C ILE A 62 -3.19 1.28 -16.39
N ALA A 63 -4.33 0.66 -16.10
CA ALA A 63 -5.16 0.01 -17.11
C ALA A 63 -5.65 0.98 -18.21
N ARG A 64 -5.94 2.23 -17.85
CA ARG A 64 -6.32 3.30 -18.78
C ARG A 64 -5.24 3.64 -19.79
N THR A 65 -3.95 3.40 -19.49
CA THR A 65 -2.86 3.58 -20.45
C THR A 65 -2.77 2.46 -21.50
N GLY A 66 -3.60 1.43 -21.37
CA GLY A 66 -3.59 0.27 -22.28
C GLY A 66 -2.80 -0.93 -21.74
N LYS A 67 -2.20 -0.84 -20.56
CA LYS A 67 -1.48 -1.95 -19.93
C LYS A 67 -2.47 -2.97 -19.35
N ARG A 68 -2.12 -4.25 -19.48
CA ARG A 68 -2.80 -5.31 -18.75
C ARG A 68 -2.26 -5.35 -17.31
N ILE A 69 -3.16 -5.41 -16.35
CA ILE A 69 -2.80 -5.41 -14.94
C ILE A 69 -3.64 -6.41 -14.14
N VAL A 70 -2.99 -7.07 -13.22
CA VAL A 70 -3.63 -7.97 -12.26
C VAL A 70 -3.48 -7.38 -10.87
N GLY A 71 -4.58 -7.24 -10.14
CA GLY A 71 -4.61 -6.80 -8.75
C GLY A 71 -4.81 -7.97 -7.80
N VAL A 72 -4.05 -8.00 -6.73
CA VAL A 72 -4.19 -8.94 -5.62
C VAL A 72 -4.44 -8.15 -4.35
N ASP A 73 -5.51 -8.46 -3.62
CA ASP A 73 -5.77 -7.92 -2.28
C ASP A 73 -6.51 -8.96 -1.43
N ARG A 74 -6.32 -8.94 -0.13
CA ARG A 74 -7.02 -9.84 0.79
C ARG A 74 -8.31 -9.28 1.35
N SER A 75 -8.49 -7.96 1.32
CA SER A 75 -9.68 -7.29 1.80
C SER A 75 -10.79 -7.37 0.75
N ARG A 76 -11.87 -8.06 1.11
CA ARG A 76 -13.04 -8.17 0.23
C ARG A 76 -13.72 -6.84 0.03
N GLN A 77 -13.86 -6.02 1.08
CA GLN A 77 -14.45 -4.69 0.96
C GLN A 77 -13.68 -3.80 -0.02
N MET A 78 -12.34 -3.82 0.06
CA MET A 78 -11.50 -3.06 -0.86
C MET A 78 -11.66 -3.56 -2.30
N LEU A 79 -11.64 -4.88 -2.51
CA LEU A 79 -11.83 -5.46 -3.83
C LEU A 79 -13.23 -5.22 -4.39
N ASP A 80 -14.28 -5.27 -3.57
CA ASP A 80 -15.65 -4.98 -4.01
C ASP A 80 -15.77 -3.54 -4.45
N ARG A 81 -15.19 -2.62 -3.69
CA ARG A 81 -15.09 -1.21 -4.10
C ARG A 81 -14.29 -1.03 -5.40
N CYS A 82 -13.19 -1.76 -5.57
CA CYS A 82 -12.44 -1.78 -6.82
C CYS A 82 -13.29 -2.29 -7.99
N ARG A 83 -14.03 -3.39 -7.81
CA ARG A 83 -14.94 -3.95 -8.84
C ARG A 83 -16.01 -2.96 -9.26
N GLU A 84 -16.61 -2.23 -8.32
CA GLU A 84 -17.58 -1.16 -8.62
C GLU A 84 -16.96 -0.08 -9.52
N LYS A 85 -15.76 0.39 -9.18
CA LYS A 85 -15.05 1.41 -9.96
C LYS A 85 -14.66 0.88 -11.34
N VAL A 86 -14.17 -0.35 -11.42
CA VAL A 86 -13.83 -1.01 -12.69
C VAL A 86 -15.09 -1.20 -13.55
N ALA A 87 -16.24 -1.55 -12.97
CA ALA A 87 -17.49 -1.71 -13.71
C ALA A 87 -17.96 -0.40 -14.38
N ALA A 88 -17.61 0.76 -13.82
CA ALA A 88 -17.91 2.07 -14.38
C ALA A 88 -16.96 2.49 -15.52
N GLU A 89 -15.83 1.76 -15.73
CA GLU A 89 -14.86 2.04 -16.79
C GLU A 89 -15.36 1.57 -18.17
N PRO A 90 -14.87 2.15 -19.28
CA PRO A 90 -15.08 1.63 -20.62
C PRO A 90 -14.62 0.17 -20.77
N ALA A 91 -15.28 -0.63 -21.61
CA ALA A 91 -14.91 -2.04 -21.83
C ALA A 91 -13.42 -2.23 -22.15
N ALA A 92 -12.85 -1.36 -22.97
CA ALA A 92 -11.43 -1.39 -23.30
C ALA A 92 -10.47 -1.27 -22.09
N VAL A 93 -10.91 -0.69 -20.98
CA VAL A 93 -10.14 -0.61 -19.71
C VAL A 93 -10.46 -1.82 -18.85
N ARG A 94 -11.75 -2.15 -18.69
CA ARG A 94 -12.20 -3.30 -17.88
C ARG A 94 -11.53 -4.60 -18.28
N ASP A 95 -11.45 -4.86 -19.60
CA ASP A 95 -10.91 -6.10 -20.16
C ASP A 95 -9.40 -6.27 -19.91
N ARG A 96 -8.71 -5.25 -19.41
CA ARG A 96 -7.31 -5.28 -19.03
C ARG A 96 -7.07 -5.58 -17.56
N ILE A 97 -8.12 -5.59 -16.75
CA ILE A 97 -8.05 -5.72 -15.30
C ILE A 97 -8.52 -7.10 -14.86
N THR A 98 -7.73 -7.78 -14.06
CA THR A 98 -8.12 -8.99 -13.35
C THR A 98 -7.87 -8.79 -11.85
N LEU A 99 -8.80 -9.21 -11.00
CA LEU A 99 -8.70 -9.06 -9.53
C LEU A 99 -8.75 -10.41 -8.85
N HIS A 100 -7.86 -10.64 -7.91
CA HIS A 100 -7.78 -11.85 -7.11
C HIS A 100 -7.88 -11.52 -5.61
N ASP A 101 -8.72 -12.28 -4.91
CA ASP A 101 -8.80 -12.29 -3.45
C ASP A 101 -7.71 -13.23 -2.93
N ALA A 102 -6.59 -12.66 -2.46
CA ALA A 102 -5.47 -13.43 -1.92
C ALA A 102 -4.56 -12.58 -1.03
N ASP A 103 -3.84 -13.24 -0.12
CA ASP A 103 -2.87 -12.60 0.75
C ASP A 103 -1.56 -12.36 0.01
N MET A 104 -0.96 -11.16 0.20
CA MET A 104 0.31 -10.81 -0.42
C MET A 104 1.47 -11.73 -0.04
N ARG A 105 1.36 -12.48 1.07
CA ARG A 105 2.37 -13.43 1.55
C ARG A 105 2.34 -14.77 0.84
N ASP A 106 1.18 -15.12 0.28
CA ASP A 106 1.00 -16.42 -0.39
C ASP A 106 -0.13 -16.34 -1.42
N PHE A 107 0.20 -15.93 -2.65
CA PHE A 107 -0.72 -15.91 -3.78
C PHE A 107 -0.15 -16.71 -4.96
N ASP A 108 -1.06 -17.23 -5.79
CA ASP A 108 -0.72 -17.86 -7.08
C ASP A 108 -1.75 -17.44 -8.13
N VAL A 109 -1.35 -16.52 -9.00
CA VAL A 109 -2.18 -16.04 -10.12
C VAL A 109 -1.85 -16.74 -11.43
N ARG A 110 -0.98 -17.76 -11.41
CA ARG A 110 -0.59 -18.61 -12.57
C ARG A 110 -0.12 -17.85 -13.80
N GLU A 111 0.46 -16.70 -13.58
CA GLU A 111 0.95 -15.81 -14.62
C GLU A 111 2.28 -15.17 -14.19
N ARG A 112 3.07 -14.69 -15.15
CA ARG A 112 4.29 -13.95 -14.88
C ARG A 112 4.22 -12.54 -15.43
N PHE A 113 4.86 -11.60 -14.73
CA PHE A 113 4.72 -10.17 -14.93
C PHE A 113 6.06 -9.51 -15.24
N ALA A 114 6.02 -8.44 -16.03
CA ALA A 114 7.19 -7.60 -16.29
C ALA A 114 7.59 -6.80 -15.03
N ALA A 115 6.59 -6.42 -14.22
CA ALA A 115 6.81 -5.85 -12.91
C ALA A 115 5.70 -6.20 -11.92
N ALA A 116 6.07 -6.22 -10.64
CA ALA A 116 5.17 -6.14 -9.51
C ALA A 116 5.32 -4.75 -8.87
N ILE A 117 4.20 -4.12 -8.55
CA ILE A 117 4.14 -2.84 -7.83
C ILE A 117 3.40 -3.01 -6.52
N ILE A 118 3.83 -2.29 -5.48
CA ILE A 118 3.17 -2.27 -4.17
C ILE A 118 3.03 -0.81 -3.73
N PRO A 119 2.04 -0.08 -4.29
CA PRO A 119 1.86 1.34 -3.99
C PRO A 119 1.29 1.59 -2.61
N PHE A 120 1.66 2.72 -2.00
CA PHE A 120 1.06 3.24 -0.79
C PHE A 120 1.33 2.42 0.48
N ARG A 121 2.55 1.87 0.58
CA ARG A 121 3.14 1.34 1.82
C ARG A 121 2.59 0.01 2.38
N PRO A 122 1.94 -0.88 1.61
CA PRO A 122 1.44 -2.15 2.15
C PRO A 122 2.54 -3.04 2.75
N VAL A 123 3.77 -2.95 2.26
CA VAL A 123 4.93 -3.68 2.81
C VAL A 123 5.13 -3.41 4.30
N GLN A 124 4.75 -2.21 4.77
CA GLN A 124 4.88 -1.81 6.17
C GLN A 124 3.88 -2.52 7.11
N HIS A 125 2.83 -3.14 6.58
CA HIS A 125 1.93 -3.99 7.36
C HIS A 125 2.53 -5.38 7.66
N LEU A 126 3.62 -5.75 6.98
CA LEU A 126 4.35 -6.99 7.24
C LEU A 126 5.35 -6.77 8.38
N THR A 127 4.91 -6.97 9.61
CA THR A 127 5.70 -6.65 10.81
C THR A 127 6.77 -7.69 11.14
N SER A 128 6.63 -8.94 10.67
CA SER A 128 7.61 -10.00 10.85
C SER A 128 8.53 -10.17 9.64
N ILE A 129 9.77 -10.63 9.89
CA ILE A 129 10.73 -10.94 8.81
C ILE A 129 10.22 -12.08 7.94
N ASP A 130 9.56 -13.07 8.53
CA ASP A 130 9.04 -14.22 7.80
C ASP A 130 7.92 -13.80 6.83
N ASP A 131 6.99 -12.92 7.26
CA ASP A 131 5.95 -12.37 6.38
C ASP A 131 6.55 -11.54 5.24
N GLN A 132 7.57 -10.72 5.52
CA GLN A 132 8.27 -9.93 4.50
C GLN A 132 8.91 -10.81 3.44
N LEU A 133 9.64 -11.85 3.88
CA LEU A 133 10.30 -12.79 2.97
C LEU A 133 9.28 -13.64 2.19
N SER A 134 8.19 -14.06 2.81
CA SER A 134 7.10 -14.78 2.14
C SER A 134 6.47 -13.94 1.04
N CYS A 135 6.18 -12.67 1.32
CA CYS A 135 5.66 -11.73 0.32
C CYS A 135 6.63 -11.53 -0.84
N LEU A 136 7.91 -11.26 -0.54
CA LEU A 136 8.94 -11.05 -1.57
C LEU A 136 9.17 -12.33 -2.41
N ASP A 137 9.13 -13.52 -1.81
CA ASP A 137 9.23 -14.77 -2.54
C ASP A 137 7.99 -15.02 -3.43
N ALA A 138 6.79 -14.76 -2.91
CA ALA A 138 5.57 -14.83 -3.72
C ALA A 138 5.65 -13.91 -4.94
N ILE A 139 6.10 -12.68 -4.77
CA ILE A 139 6.31 -11.73 -5.87
C ILE A 139 7.37 -12.24 -6.84
N ARG A 140 8.54 -12.67 -6.34
CA ARG A 140 9.66 -13.16 -7.19
C ARG A 140 9.23 -14.32 -8.08
N ARG A 141 8.43 -15.25 -7.55
CA ARG A 141 7.89 -16.39 -8.34
C ARG A 141 6.99 -15.96 -9.51
N HIS A 142 6.37 -14.77 -9.40
CA HIS A 142 5.47 -14.22 -10.41
C HIS A 142 6.15 -13.22 -11.34
N LEU A 143 7.43 -12.92 -11.17
CA LEU A 143 8.16 -12.04 -12.07
C LEU A 143 8.82 -12.83 -13.21
N LEU A 144 8.88 -12.21 -14.39
CA LEU A 144 9.70 -12.66 -15.51
C LEU A 144 11.19 -12.54 -15.13
N PRO A 145 12.10 -13.27 -15.77
CA PRO A 145 13.54 -13.02 -15.64
C PRO A 145 13.86 -11.55 -15.90
N GLY A 146 14.56 -10.89 -14.95
CA GLY A 146 14.83 -9.46 -15.01
C GLY A 146 13.62 -8.56 -14.71
N GLY A 147 12.48 -9.12 -14.31
CA GLY A 147 11.28 -8.38 -13.92
C GLY A 147 11.54 -7.50 -12.70
N ARG A 148 10.81 -6.38 -12.60
CA ARG A 148 11.00 -5.36 -11.57
C ARG A 148 10.04 -5.51 -10.42
N LEU A 149 10.49 -5.14 -9.22
CA LEU A 149 9.68 -4.87 -8.04
C LEU A 149 9.80 -3.39 -7.71
N ILE A 150 8.65 -2.70 -7.60
CA ILE A 150 8.62 -1.27 -7.31
C ILE A 150 7.66 -1.04 -6.13
N PHE A 151 8.13 -0.41 -5.07
CA PHE A 151 7.30 -0.11 -3.90
C PHE A 151 7.76 1.14 -3.18
N ASP A 152 6.90 1.66 -2.33
CA ASP A 152 7.21 2.79 -1.45
C ASP A 152 6.97 2.45 0.02
N VAL A 153 7.79 3.06 0.87
CA VAL A 153 7.60 3.12 2.32
C VAL A 153 7.86 4.56 2.77
N PHE A 154 7.25 5.00 3.88
CA PHE A 154 7.61 6.31 4.41
C PHE A 154 9.04 6.30 4.98
N ASN A 155 9.76 7.39 4.82
CA ASN A 155 11.01 7.60 5.54
C ASN A 155 10.68 7.91 7.02
N PRO A 156 11.17 7.12 8.00
CA PRO A 156 10.75 7.26 9.38
C PRO A 156 11.25 8.56 10.01
N ASP A 157 10.33 9.38 10.52
CA ASP A 157 10.69 10.49 11.40
C ASP A 157 11.01 9.96 12.80
N LEU A 158 12.29 9.72 13.04
CA LEU A 158 12.77 9.16 14.32
C LEU A 158 12.48 10.07 15.51
N LYS A 159 12.35 11.39 15.30
CA LYS A 159 11.98 12.32 16.38
C LYS A 159 10.51 12.11 16.76
N ARG A 160 9.62 12.03 15.77
CA ARG A 160 8.20 11.76 15.99
C ARG A 160 7.99 10.40 16.65
N ILE A 161 8.72 9.37 16.22
CA ILE A 161 8.68 8.03 16.81
C ILE A 161 9.19 8.05 18.26
N ALA A 162 10.24 8.81 18.56
CA ALA A 162 10.80 8.90 19.91
C ALA A 162 9.93 9.69 20.90
N LEU A 163 9.22 10.71 20.41
CA LEU A 163 8.38 11.62 21.20
C LEU A 163 6.90 11.22 21.15
N ALA A 164 6.58 10.00 20.76
CA ALA A 164 5.23 9.51 20.52
C ALA A 164 4.17 10.21 21.39
N SER A 165 3.46 11.18 20.80
CA SER A 165 2.26 11.74 21.40
C SER A 165 1.10 10.81 21.09
N THR A 166 0.31 10.51 22.11
CA THR A 166 -0.94 9.76 21.96
C THR A 166 -2.11 10.64 21.57
N ASP A 167 -1.86 11.92 21.27
CA ASP A 167 -2.89 12.86 20.85
C ASP A 167 -3.38 12.53 19.43
N GLU A 168 -4.66 12.74 19.22
CA GLU A 168 -5.23 12.68 17.87
C GLU A 168 -4.76 13.89 17.04
N PHE A 169 -4.37 13.65 15.80
CA PHE A 169 -4.10 14.70 14.82
C PHE A 169 -5.04 14.52 13.62
N GLU A 170 -5.79 15.56 13.30
CA GLU A 170 -6.68 15.55 12.13
C GLU A 170 -5.84 15.49 10.85
N ASP A 171 -6.16 14.54 9.97
CA ASP A 171 -5.51 14.39 8.67
C ASP A 171 -6.50 14.53 7.49
N THR A 172 -7.79 14.46 7.77
CA THR A 172 -8.87 14.66 6.79
C THR A 172 -9.97 15.50 7.42
N PRO A 173 -10.20 16.74 6.95
CA PRO A 173 -11.27 17.59 7.44
C PRO A 173 -12.65 17.05 7.04
N ASP A 174 -13.70 17.72 7.49
CA ASP A 174 -15.08 17.37 7.16
C ASP A 174 -15.25 17.20 5.64
N THR A 175 -15.55 15.98 5.22
CA THR A 175 -15.63 15.55 3.82
C THR A 175 -17.01 14.94 3.56
N PRO A 176 -17.78 15.44 2.60
CA PRO A 176 -19.09 14.91 2.28
C PRO A 176 -19.00 13.55 1.57
N LEU A 177 -19.94 12.66 1.87
CA LEU A 177 -20.13 11.36 1.24
C LEU A 177 -21.36 11.38 0.31
N PRO A 178 -21.46 10.44 -0.67
CA PRO A 178 -22.55 10.39 -1.63
C PRO A 178 -23.95 10.19 -1.01
N ASP A 179 -24.03 9.58 0.17
CA ASP A 179 -25.27 9.34 0.92
C ASP A 179 -25.75 10.55 1.73
N GLY A 180 -25.02 11.67 1.66
CA GLY A 180 -25.29 12.89 2.41
C GLY A 180 -24.69 12.89 3.82
N SER A 181 -24.00 11.85 4.23
CA SER A 181 -23.18 11.84 5.44
C SER A 181 -21.94 12.71 5.27
N VAL A 182 -21.34 13.11 6.38
CA VAL A 182 -20.04 13.82 6.40
C VAL A 182 -19.10 13.04 7.31
N PHE A 183 -17.87 12.82 6.87
CA PHE A 183 -16.86 12.25 7.75
C PHE A 183 -15.63 13.16 7.86
N ARG A 184 -14.95 13.07 8.99
CA ARG A 184 -13.58 13.57 9.20
C ARG A 184 -12.73 12.45 9.76
N ARG A 185 -11.42 12.52 9.55
CA ARG A 185 -10.50 11.51 10.06
C ARG A 185 -9.37 12.14 10.86
N ALA A 186 -8.99 11.45 11.92
CA ALA A 186 -7.79 11.72 12.68
C ALA A 186 -6.90 10.47 12.73
N GLY A 187 -5.59 10.68 12.83
CA GLY A 187 -4.61 9.64 13.11
C GLY A 187 -4.12 9.73 14.56
N ARG A 188 -3.68 8.60 15.11
CA ARG A 188 -3.04 8.53 16.43
C ARG A 188 -1.93 7.50 16.44
N LEU A 189 -0.76 7.86 16.98
CA LEU A 189 0.29 6.92 17.32
C LEU A 189 0.07 6.43 18.75
N VAL A 190 -0.36 5.19 18.91
CA VAL A 190 -0.68 4.61 20.23
C VAL A 190 0.57 4.18 20.97
N ALA A 191 1.48 3.47 20.27
CA ALA A 191 2.75 3.01 20.82
C ALA A 191 3.82 2.88 19.72
N ALA A 192 5.09 2.98 20.13
CA ALA A 192 6.24 2.74 19.28
C ALA A 192 7.15 1.67 19.88
N HIS A 193 7.24 0.53 19.24
CA HIS A 193 8.08 -0.62 19.64
C HIS A 193 9.43 -0.52 18.93
N ARG A 194 10.32 0.28 19.48
CA ARG A 194 11.59 0.68 18.81
C ARG A 194 12.50 -0.46 18.42
N LEU A 195 12.60 -1.51 19.25
CA LEU A 195 13.43 -2.69 18.93
C LEU A 195 12.83 -3.55 17.81
N ALA A 196 11.50 -3.58 17.72
CA ALA A 196 10.79 -4.28 16.65
C ALA A 196 10.61 -3.41 15.41
N GLN A 197 10.89 -2.10 15.50
CA GLN A 197 10.63 -1.10 14.47
C GLN A 197 9.15 -1.09 14.02
N VAL A 198 8.23 -1.23 14.97
CA VAL A 198 6.78 -1.29 14.74
C VAL A 198 6.08 -0.19 15.52
N SER A 199 5.12 0.45 14.89
CA SER A 199 4.22 1.42 15.52
C SER A 199 2.79 0.89 15.52
N ASP A 200 2.11 1.00 16.67
CA ASP A 200 0.67 0.77 16.77
C ASP A 200 -0.03 2.09 16.44
N LEU A 201 -0.90 2.04 15.46
CA LEU A 201 -1.57 3.20 14.89
C LEU A 201 -3.09 3.03 14.92
N GLU A 202 -3.78 4.14 15.05
CA GLU A 202 -5.22 4.22 14.86
C GLU A 202 -5.57 5.27 13.82
N LEU A 203 -6.49 4.93 12.92
CA LEU A 203 -7.24 5.88 12.11
C LEU A 203 -8.65 5.96 12.66
N ILE A 204 -9.07 7.15 13.06
CA ILE A 204 -10.30 7.41 13.77
C ILE A 204 -11.23 8.19 12.84
N TYR A 205 -12.31 7.55 12.43
CA TYR A 205 -13.32 8.14 11.56
C TYR A 205 -14.49 8.61 12.39
N TYR A 206 -14.83 9.88 12.27
CA TYR A 206 -16.03 10.47 12.83
C TYR A 206 -17.04 10.67 11.69
N VAL A 207 -18.07 9.85 11.65
CA VAL A 207 -19.09 9.88 10.59
C VAL A 207 -20.36 10.51 11.16
N THR A 208 -20.79 11.61 10.55
CA THR A 208 -22.05 12.31 10.91
C THR A 208 -23.09 12.02 9.83
N ARG A 209 -24.16 11.35 10.19
CA ARG A 209 -25.24 11.01 9.27
C ARG A 209 -26.17 12.21 9.02
N PRO A 210 -26.99 12.21 7.94
CA PRO A 210 -27.91 13.31 7.63
C PRO A 210 -28.92 13.64 8.76
N ASN A 211 -29.22 12.67 9.64
CA ASN A 211 -30.08 12.86 10.80
C ASN A 211 -29.36 13.51 12.00
N GLY A 212 -28.06 13.84 11.86
CA GLY A 212 -27.24 14.45 12.91
C GLY A 212 -26.60 13.44 13.86
N GLU A 213 -26.85 12.14 13.72
CA GLU A 213 -26.21 11.11 14.51
C GLU A 213 -24.72 11.00 14.16
N GLN A 214 -23.85 11.03 15.16
CA GLN A 214 -22.41 10.88 14.97
C GLN A 214 -21.93 9.54 15.49
N GLU A 215 -21.15 8.85 14.69
CA GLU A 215 -20.51 7.58 15.00
C GLU A 215 -18.98 7.77 14.98
N ARG A 216 -18.29 7.18 15.97
CA ARG A 216 -16.82 7.11 16.01
C ARG A 216 -16.40 5.68 15.70
N ARG A 217 -15.65 5.49 14.62
CA ARG A 217 -15.09 4.21 14.18
C ARG A 217 -13.59 4.24 14.27
N VAL A 218 -12.97 3.19 14.76
CA VAL A 218 -11.51 3.09 14.91
C VAL A 218 -10.98 1.94 14.09
N HIS A 219 -10.02 2.23 13.23
CA HIS A 219 -9.24 1.25 12.49
C HIS A 219 -7.86 1.16 13.13
N GLU A 220 -7.63 0.08 13.86
CA GLU A 220 -6.37 -0.21 14.53
C GLU A 220 -5.48 -1.05 13.61
N PHE A 221 -4.20 -0.70 13.50
CA PHE A 221 -3.24 -1.48 12.73
C PHE A 221 -1.81 -1.21 13.16
N GLN A 222 -0.91 -2.10 12.74
CA GLN A 222 0.53 -1.97 12.96
C GLN A 222 1.22 -1.60 11.66
N MET A 223 2.23 -0.73 11.75
CA MET A 223 3.15 -0.45 10.65
C MET A 223 4.59 -0.60 11.12
N ARG A 224 5.34 -1.40 10.36
CA ARG A 224 6.79 -1.46 10.48
C ARG A 224 7.41 -0.29 9.74
N TRP A 225 8.45 0.32 10.32
CA TRP A 225 9.25 1.30 9.62
C TRP A 225 10.63 0.70 9.28
N PHE A 226 11.14 1.09 8.12
CA PHE A 226 12.36 0.57 7.55
C PHE A 226 13.39 1.68 7.40
N LEU A 227 14.67 1.33 7.56
CA LEU A 227 15.80 2.16 7.16
C LEU A 227 16.32 1.69 5.79
N PRO A 228 16.92 2.59 4.97
CA PRO A 228 17.40 2.22 3.63
C PRO A 228 18.34 1.01 3.62
N ILE A 229 19.32 0.95 4.54
CA ILE A 229 20.27 -0.17 4.64
C ILE A 229 19.56 -1.51 4.96
N GLU A 230 18.50 -1.47 5.77
CA GLU A 230 17.71 -2.65 6.09
C GLU A 230 16.97 -3.17 4.84
N LEU A 231 16.40 -2.26 4.02
CA LEU A 231 15.77 -2.62 2.75
C LEU A 231 16.76 -3.25 1.77
N GLU A 232 18.02 -2.75 1.71
CA GLU A 232 19.08 -3.36 0.90
C GLU A 232 19.32 -4.81 1.32
N HIS A 233 19.49 -5.08 2.62
CA HIS A 233 19.71 -6.43 3.12
C HIS A 233 18.50 -7.35 2.95
N LEU A 234 17.29 -6.84 3.16
CA LEU A 234 16.05 -7.60 2.99
C LEU A 234 15.87 -8.02 1.53
N LEU A 235 16.03 -7.10 0.60
CA LEU A 235 15.86 -7.35 -0.83
C LEU A 235 16.96 -8.28 -1.36
N ALA A 236 18.22 -8.08 -0.97
CA ALA A 236 19.31 -8.97 -1.34
C ALA A 236 19.06 -10.41 -0.85
N ARG A 237 18.59 -10.58 0.41
CA ARG A 237 18.21 -11.88 0.95
C ARG A 237 17.05 -12.53 0.20
N ALA A 238 16.11 -11.74 -0.32
CA ALA A 238 14.99 -12.21 -1.10
C ALA A 238 15.31 -12.43 -2.60
N GLY A 239 16.56 -12.20 -3.03
CA GLY A 239 17.01 -12.42 -4.41
C GLY A 239 16.71 -11.25 -5.36
N PHE A 240 16.58 -10.05 -4.82
CA PHE A 240 16.44 -8.82 -5.60
C PHE A 240 17.71 -7.96 -5.54
N THR A 241 17.98 -7.24 -6.62
CA THR A 241 19.04 -6.22 -6.70
C THR A 241 18.37 -4.86 -6.88
N ILE A 242 18.71 -3.90 -6.03
CA ILE A 242 18.19 -2.53 -6.12
C ILE A 242 18.82 -1.84 -7.33
N GLU A 243 17.98 -1.28 -8.20
CA GLU A 243 18.37 -0.42 -9.33
C GLU A 243 18.41 1.06 -8.91
N SER A 244 17.43 1.48 -8.13
CA SER A 244 17.32 2.86 -7.64
C SER A 244 16.57 2.95 -6.33
N MET A 245 16.90 3.96 -5.54
CA MET A 245 16.20 4.33 -4.32
C MET A 245 16.03 5.86 -4.33
N TYR A 246 14.79 6.34 -4.34
CA TYR A 246 14.46 7.75 -4.44
C TYR A 246 13.84 8.26 -3.15
N GLY A 247 13.98 9.57 -2.90
CA GLY A 247 13.43 10.23 -1.72
C GLY A 247 11.97 10.66 -1.85
N ASP A 248 11.46 10.74 -3.08
CA ASP A 248 10.06 11.06 -3.40
C ASP A 248 9.73 10.53 -4.80
N PHE A 249 8.47 10.63 -5.19
CA PHE A 249 7.91 10.18 -6.49
C PHE A 249 8.34 11.04 -7.68
N ASP A 250 9.03 12.14 -7.47
CA ASP A 250 9.69 12.94 -8.53
C ASP A 250 11.11 12.44 -8.86
N ARG A 251 11.50 11.29 -8.30
CA ARG A 251 12.83 10.68 -8.44
C ARG A 251 13.97 11.53 -7.85
N SER A 252 13.66 12.44 -6.92
CA SER A 252 14.68 13.17 -6.18
C SER A 252 15.59 12.23 -5.37
N PRO A 253 16.87 12.60 -5.14
CA PRO A 253 17.78 11.80 -4.34
C PRO A 253 17.24 11.54 -2.93
N LEU A 254 17.44 10.34 -2.42
CA LEU A 254 17.11 10.00 -1.03
C LEU A 254 18.08 10.70 -0.08
N VAL A 255 17.52 11.50 0.83
CA VAL A 255 18.24 12.22 1.90
C VAL A 255 17.48 12.09 3.22
N ASP A 256 18.09 12.45 4.34
CA ASP A 256 17.48 12.32 5.67
C ASP A 256 16.09 12.98 5.80
N SER A 257 15.87 14.08 5.10
CA SER A 257 14.61 14.84 5.10
C SER A 257 13.60 14.39 4.04
N SER A 258 13.91 13.37 3.26
CA SER A 258 12.98 12.83 2.25
C SER A 258 11.71 12.32 2.90
N PRO A 259 10.53 12.56 2.32
CA PRO A 259 9.26 12.08 2.88
C PRO A 259 9.05 10.57 2.67
N GLU A 260 9.61 10.04 1.60
CA GLU A 260 9.41 8.66 1.16
C GLU A 260 10.76 7.96 0.94
N ILE A 261 10.71 6.63 0.88
CA ILE A 261 11.75 5.77 0.31
C ILE A 261 11.05 4.99 -0.81
N VAL A 262 11.31 5.37 -2.06
CA VAL A 262 10.74 4.72 -3.23
C VAL A 262 11.79 3.79 -3.82
N VAL A 263 11.51 2.50 -3.84
CA VAL A 263 12.47 1.47 -4.24
C VAL A 263 12.11 0.90 -5.61
N VAL A 264 13.09 0.86 -6.50
CA VAL A 264 13.04 0.11 -7.76
C VAL A 264 14.10 -0.97 -7.69
N ALA A 265 13.68 -2.22 -7.75
CA ALA A 265 14.56 -3.38 -7.69
C ALA A 265 14.21 -4.35 -8.84
N ARG A 266 15.13 -5.23 -9.18
CA ARG A 266 14.91 -6.29 -10.19
C ARG A 266 15.26 -7.65 -9.61
N VAL A 267 14.68 -8.68 -10.18
CA VAL A 267 15.08 -10.06 -9.87
C VAL A 267 16.58 -10.24 -10.22
N GLY A 268 17.36 -10.68 -9.23
CA GLY A 268 18.79 -10.94 -9.42
C GLY A 268 19.06 -12.02 -10.47
N GLU A 269 20.16 -11.87 -11.22
CA GLU A 269 20.65 -12.92 -12.13
C GLU A 269 21.20 -14.07 -11.29
N GLY A 270 20.47 -15.18 -11.23
CA GLY A 270 20.94 -16.41 -10.60
C GLY A 270 20.35 -16.74 -9.23
N GLY A 271 19.10 -17.07 -9.21
CA GLY A 271 18.44 -17.81 -8.14
C GLY A 271 17.86 -19.11 -8.64
#